data_3e69d6ab1929bc9b6b83bb72aeaa8744
#
_entry.id   3e69d6ab1929bc9b6b83bb72aeaa8744
#
_cell.length_a   1.000
_cell.length_b   1.000
_cell.length_c   1.000
_cell.angle_alpha   90.00
_cell.angle_beta   90.00
_cell.angle_gamma   90.00
#
_symmetry.space_group_name_H-M   'P 1'
#
loop_
_entity.id
_entity.type
_entity.pdbx_description
1 polymer ?
#
loop_
_entity_poly.entity_id
_entity_poly.type
_entity_poly.pdbx_seq_one_letter_code
_entity_poly.pdbx_strand_id
1 'polypeptide(L)'
;MVSNGCHEMNGVGDMRVGIKAIELYFPKCYVEQTELEKFNGAASGKYTNGMGLQQMGFCDDYEDVCSLALNVTFNLLKKYAIDPQTIGFLEVGTETLIDKSKSVKTSLMRSELFNGNADIEGVDVKNACYGGTQALFHAIDWIASNYVYRKKLAIVVMTDIANYESGAARCTGGAGAVALLIGPNAPLVFDRGTRATYMSDKYDFYKPVYGMSTEYPKVISKLTIDCYMTALDECYRLFQQKSSEQTAEEVSISKFHAVLCHCPFYKLVQKSYGRLYQLDCQSGRISDAESKEVLELKKTDNDFWKRLLILCQNQMDKQVAPFFNFNRRIGNMYTASLYASLVSVISNVTLENVHDKRLLLFSYGSGVASSMFSMHFDVQGGRGDQLLKMRKIAVEARDRLDERIVVTPEEYTEAIQRREVQLHDGKYKPEKREVELFPHSWYLKEITDELQRVYEQHSFKSAV
;
A
#
# COMPACT_ATOMS: atom_id res chain seq x y z
N MET A 1 -14.69 -55.07 -4.30
CA MET A 1 -13.39 -54.54 -3.79
C MET A 1 -13.13 -53.23 -4.51
N VAL A 2 -13.40 -52.12 -3.83
CA VAL A 2 -13.13 -50.79 -4.35
C VAL A 2 -11.81 -50.36 -3.71
N SER A 3 -10.77 -50.23 -4.51
CA SER A 3 -9.45 -49.80 -4.06
C SER A 3 -9.51 -48.31 -3.66
N ASN A 4 -9.42 -48.02 -2.38
CA ASN A 4 -9.19 -46.69 -1.87
C ASN A 4 -7.77 -46.24 -2.27
N GLY A 5 -7.68 -45.55 -3.39
CA GLY A 5 -6.50 -44.75 -3.72
C GLY A 5 -6.49 -43.45 -2.91
N CYS A 6 -5.97 -43.49 -1.68
CA CYS A 6 -5.48 -42.30 -1.03
C CYS A 6 -4.26 -41.80 -1.82
N HIS A 7 -4.48 -40.89 -2.77
CA HIS A 7 -3.37 -40.06 -3.27
C HIS A 7 -2.84 -39.26 -2.08
N GLU A 8 -1.65 -39.62 -1.63
CA GLU A 8 -0.86 -38.82 -0.70
C GLU A 8 -0.77 -37.40 -1.25
N MET A 9 -1.42 -36.43 -0.58
CA MET A 9 -1.28 -35.00 -0.85
C MET A 9 0.05 -34.48 -0.30
N ASN A 10 1.16 -35.05 -0.76
CA ASN A 10 2.51 -34.67 -0.41
C ASN A 10 3.01 -33.47 -1.23
N GLY A 11 2.20 -32.43 -1.42
CA GLY A 11 2.59 -31.27 -2.24
C GLY A 11 2.13 -29.90 -1.75
N VAL A 12 1.19 -29.83 -0.83
CA VAL A 12 0.59 -28.57 -0.38
C VAL A 12 1.34 -27.95 0.83
N GLY A 13 2.07 -28.77 1.59
CA GLY A 13 2.74 -28.35 2.83
C GLY A 13 3.96 -27.42 2.64
N ASP A 14 4.67 -27.52 1.50
CA ASP A 14 5.96 -26.83 1.32
C ASP A 14 5.93 -25.74 0.20
N MET A 15 4.73 -25.34 -0.23
CA MET A 15 4.60 -24.28 -1.22
C MET A 15 4.88 -22.92 -0.60
N ARG A 16 6.06 -22.37 -0.85
CA ARG A 16 6.51 -21.04 -0.38
C ARG A 16 5.80 -19.96 -1.20
N VAL A 17 4.53 -19.72 -0.87
CA VAL A 17 3.69 -18.71 -1.55
C VAL A 17 4.08 -17.32 -1.07
N GLY A 18 4.24 -16.40 -2.00
CA GLY A 18 4.60 -15.03 -1.69
C GLY A 18 4.67 -14.13 -2.92
N ILE A 19 5.37 -13.02 -2.78
CA ILE A 19 5.51 -11.97 -3.80
C ILE A 19 6.69 -12.30 -4.73
N LYS A 20 6.41 -12.48 -6.02
CA LYS A 20 7.37 -12.76 -7.08
C LYS A 20 7.80 -11.51 -7.87
N ALA A 21 6.94 -10.49 -7.89
CA ALA A 21 7.18 -9.22 -8.55
C ALA A 21 6.38 -8.11 -7.86
N ILE A 22 6.89 -6.90 -7.92
CA ILE A 22 6.26 -5.71 -7.35
C ILE A 22 6.53 -4.49 -8.24
N GLU A 23 5.52 -3.68 -8.48
CA GLU A 23 5.62 -2.41 -9.19
C GLU A 23 4.86 -1.33 -8.43
N LEU A 24 5.36 -0.09 -8.50
CA LEU A 24 4.74 1.10 -7.93
C LEU A 24 4.55 2.16 -9.02
N TYR A 25 3.34 2.69 -9.12
CA TYR A 25 3.01 3.86 -9.93
C TYR A 25 2.48 4.99 -9.06
N PHE A 26 2.82 6.22 -9.42
CA PHE A 26 2.33 7.45 -8.78
C PHE A 26 2.24 8.58 -9.83
N PRO A 27 1.40 9.60 -9.60
CA PRO A 27 1.29 10.75 -10.50
C PRO A 27 2.61 11.51 -10.64
N LYS A 28 2.80 12.13 -11.80
CA LYS A 28 4.01 12.90 -12.07
C LYS A 28 4.00 14.29 -11.41
N CYS A 29 2.83 14.85 -11.14
CA CYS A 29 2.69 16.15 -10.46
C CYS A 29 2.67 16.00 -8.94
N TYR A 30 3.29 16.96 -8.25
CA TYR A 30 3.27 17.03 -6.80
C TYR A 30 3.37 18.47 -6.28
N VAL A 31 2.92 18.69 -5.05
CA VAL A 31 3.06 19.94 -4.31
C VAL A 31 4.01 19.75 -3.13
N GLU A 32 4.85 20.75 -2.85
CA GLU A 32 5.72 20.75 -1.66
C GLU A 32 4.90 21.03 -0.40
N GLN A 33 5.12 20.24 0.66
CA GLN A 33 4.39 20.42 1.92
C GLN A 33 4.74 21.75 2.62
N THR A 34 5.93 22.28 2.42
CA THR A 34 6.33 23.60 2.92
C THR A 34 5.53 24.73 2.28
N GLU A 35 5.26 24.64 0.98
CA GLU A 35 4.45 25.64 0.27
C GLU A 35 2.96 25.49 0.62
N LEU A 36 2.49 24.24 0.76
CA LEU A 36 1.12 23.98 1.20
C LEU A 36 0.87 24.47 2.66
N GLU A 37 1.86 24.37 3.55
CA GLU A 37 1.81 24.97 4.91
C GLU A 37 1.53 26.48 4.84
N LYS A 38 2.30 27.20 4.04
CA LYS A 38 2.17 28.66 3.86
C LYS A 38 0.81 29.02 3.26
N PHE A 39 0.43 28.35 2.18
CA PHE A 39 -0.85 28.55 1.48
C PHE A 39 -2.07 28.35 2.40
N ASN A 40 -2.04 27.32 3.23
CA ASN A 40 -3.11 27.01 4.17
C ASN A 40 -3.05 27.83 5.48
N GLY A 41 -2.10 28.75 5.64
CA GLY A 41 -1.90 29.50 6.89
C GLY A 41 -1.59 28.61 8.09
N ALA A 42 -0.99 27.44 7.86
CA ALA A 42 -0.61 26.52 8.93
C ALA A 42 0.70 27.01 9.60
N ALA A 43 0.88 26.65 10.88
CA ALA A 43 2.13 26.94 11.57
C ALA A 43 3.30 26.24 10.85
N SER A 44 4.41 26.95 10.69
CA SER A 44 5.62 26.42 10.07
C SER A 44 6.09 25.11 10.72
N GLY A 45 6.37 24.10 9.92
CA GLY A 45 6.75 22.78 10.39
C GLY A 45 5.59 21.87 10.83
N LYS A 46 4.34 22.32 10.75
CA LYS A 46 3.19 21.48 11.15
C LYS A 46 3.04 20.24 10.27
N TYR A 47 3.17 20.39 8.95
CA TYR A 47 3.06 19.27 8.02
C TYR A 47 4.38 18.52 7.89
N THR A 48 5.48 19.25 7.78
CA THR A 48 6.82 18.68 7.57
C THR A 48 7.37 17.99 8.82
N ASN A 49 7.49 18.70 9.94
CA ASN A 49 8.03 18.15 11.20
C ASN A 49 6.95 17.47 12.05
N GLY A 50 5.76 18.07 12.11
CA GLY A 50 4.65 17.56 12.94
C GLY A 50 4.05 16.28 12.42
N MET A 51 3.89 16.14 11.11
CA MET A 51 3.33 14.94 10.45
C MET A 51 4.39 14.09 9.74
N GLY A 52 5.60 14.66 9.50
CA GLY A 52 6.69 13.96 8.82
C GLY A 52 6.52 13.86 7.31
N LEU A 53 5.72 14.74 6.70
CA LEU A 53 5.44 14.80 5.26
C LEU A 53 6.46 15.72 4.56
N GLN A 54 6.79 15.41 3.30
CA GLN A 54 7.70 16.22 2.48
C GLN A 54 6.99 16.80 1.26
N GLN A 55 6.34 15.92 0.51
CA GLN A 55 5.68 16.23 -0.74
C GLN A 55 4.32 15.51 -0.78
N MET A 56 3.44 15.90 -1.68
CA MET A 56 2.16 15.26 -1.91
C MET A 56 1.89 15.14 -3.41
N GLY A 57 1.90 13.91 -3.94
CA GLY A 57 1.46 13.61 -5.29
C GLY A 57 -0.06 13.70 -5.41
N PHE A 58 -0.58 14.05 -6.56
CA PHE A 58 -2.02 14.14 -6.81
C PHE A 58 -2.34 13.85 -8.27
N CYS A 59 -3.56 13.39 -8.53
CA CYS A 59 -4.09 13.23 -9.87
C CYS A 59 -4.79 14.52 -10.32
N ASP A 60 -4.56 14.94 -11.57
CA ASP A 60 -5.39 15.91 -12.24
C ASP A 60 -6.56 15.18 -12.96
N ASP A 61 -7.36 15.88 -13.75
CA ASP A 61 -8.59 15.40 -14.39
C ASP A 61 -8.38 14.28 -15.43
N TYR A 62 -7.17 14.11 -15.93
CA TYR A 62 -6.79 13.03 -16.88
C TYR A 62 -6.30 11.75 -16.21
N GLU A 63 -6.14 11.73 -14.90
CA GLU A 63 -5.80 10.53 -14.13
C GLU A 63 -6.92 10.18 -13.13
N ASP A 64 -7.30 8.92 -13.09
CA ASP A 64 -8.25 8.38 -12.13
C ASP A 64 -7.79 7.02 -11.58
N VAL A 65 -8.58 6.43 -10.69
CA VAL A 65 -8.23 5.15 -10.08
C VAL A 65 -8.02 4.03 -11.10
N CYS A 66 -8.76 4.04 -12.22
CA CYS A 66 -8.58 3.05 -13.28
C CYS A 66 -7.31 3.30 -14.08
N SER A 67 -6.96 4.55 -14.39
CA SER A 67 -5.72 4.86 -15.09
C SER A 67 -4.49 4.53 -14.25
N LEU A 68 -4.52 4.78 -12.93
CA LEU A 68 -3.47 4.34 -12.01
C LEU A 68 -3.33 2.81 -12.00
N ALA A 69 -4.45 2.08 -11.92
CA ALA A 69 -4.47 0.62 -11.97
C ALA A 69 -3.93 0.07 -13.30
N LEU A 70 -4.32 0.68 -14.44
CA LEU A 70 -3.81 0.34 -15.77
C LEU A 70 -2.30 0.51 -15.84
N ASN A 71 -1.78 1.65 -15.37
CA ASN A 71 -0.35 1.97 -15.38
C ASN A 71 0.46 0.96 -14.59
N VAL A 72 0.07 0.69 -13.34
CA VAL A 72 0.84 -0.21 -12.49
C VAL A 72 0.79 -1.65 -12.97
N THR A 73 -0.37 -2.10 -13.50
CA THR A 73 -0.55 -3.47 -14.03
C THR A 73 0.23 -3.64 -15.33
N PHE A 74 0.14 -2.69 -16.26
CA PHE A 74 0.90 -2.69 -17.51
C PHE A 74 2.40 -2.73 -17.24
N ASN A 75 2.90 -1.88 -16.34
CA ASN A 75 4.30 -1.82 -15.96
C ASN A 75 4.78 -3.12 -15.31
N LEU A 76 3.98 -3.73 -14.41
CA LEU A 76 4.27 -5.02 -13.82
C LEU A 76 4.45 -6.09 -14.89
N LEU A 77 3.47 -6.24 -15.78
CA LEU A 77 3.51 -7.25 -16.86
C LEU A 77 4.73 -7.03 -17.77
N LYS A 78 4.95 -5.79 -18.23
CA LYS A 78 6.01 -5.44 -19.17
C LYS A 78 7.42 -5.56 -18.57
N LYS A 79 7.67 -4.95 -17.40
CA LYS A 79 9.01 -4.92 -16.80
C LYS A 79 9.49 -6.30 -16.35
N TYR A 80 8.57 -7.16 -15.90
CA TYR A 80 8.93 -8.52 -15.50
C TYR A 80 8.80 -9.54 -16.63
N ALA A 81 8.32 -9.12 -17.83
CA ALA A 81 8.04 -10.01 -18.97
C ALA A 81 7.12 -11.16 -18.56
N ILE A 82 6.02 -10.83 -17.86
CA ILE A 82 5.03 -11.80 -17.42
C ILE A 82 4.13 -12.14 -18.61
N ASP A 83 4.01 -13.43 -18.92
CA ASP A 83 3.02 -13.90 -19.90
C ASP A 83 1.60 -13.77 -19.31
N PRO A 84 0.72 -12.92 -19.88
CA PRO A 84 -0.64 -12.76 -19.40
C PRO A 84 -1.46 -14.06 -19.38
N GLN A 85 -1.10 -15.04 -20.20
CA GLN A 85 -1.76 -16.34 -20.21
C GLN A 85 -1.48 -17.16 -18.94
N THR A 86 -0.45 -16.80 -18.16
CA THR A 86 -0.14 -17.46 -16.89
C THR A 86 -0.98 -16.95 -15.71
N ILE A 87 -1.76 -15.89 -15.91
CA ILE A 87 -2.58 -15.30 -14.84
C ILE A 87 -3.95 -16.00 -14.79
N GLY A 88 -4.36 -16.40 -13.59
CA GLY A 88 -5.67 -17.03 -13.32
C GLY A 88 -6.49 -16.32 -12.25
N PHE A 89 -5.88 -15.35 -11.55
CA PHE A 89 -6.56 -14.55 -10.54
C PHE A 89 -6.05 -13.12 -10.58
N LEU A 90 -6.95 -12.13 -10.51
CA LEU A 90 -6.65 -10.73 -10.37
C LEU A 90 -7.69 -10.07 -9.48
N GLU A 91 -7.25 -9.43 -8.40
CA GLU A 91 -8.11 -8.72 -7.48
C GLU A 91 -7.59 -7.31 -7.21
N VAL A 92 -8.50 -6.35 -7.10
CA VAL A 92 -8.15 -4.94 -6.87
C VAL A 92 -8.62 -4.52 -5.48
N GLY A 93 -7.70 -4.04 -4.64
CA GLY A 93 -8.04 -3.39 -3.38
C GLY A 93 -8.12 -1.88 -3.58
N THR A 94 -9.31 -1.30 -3.36
CA THR A 94 -9.50 0.15 -3.50
C THR A 94 -10.67 0.64 -2.67
N GLU A 95 -10.59 1.88 -2.19
CA GLU A 95 -11.72 2.63 -1.62
C GLU A 95 -12.16 3.82 -2.50
N THR A 96 -11.48 4.04 -3.62
CA THR A 96 -11.80 5.09 -4.60
C THR A 96 -12.78 4.55 -5.64
N LEU A 97 -14.08 4.75 -5.40
CA LEU A 97 -15.14 4.20 -6.25
C LEU A 97 -15.60 5.23 -7.28
N ILE A 98 -15.45 4.89 -8.56
CA ILE A 98 -16.02 5.66 -9.67
C ILE A 98 -17.31 5.04 -10.24
N ASP A 99 -17.59 3.80 -9.88
CA ASP A 99 -18.80 3.08 -10.24
C ASP A 99 -19.21 2.18 -9.07
N LYS A 100 -20.50 2.10 -8.77
CA LYS A 100 -21.01 1.26 -7.66
C LYS A 100 -21.15 -0.21 -8.03
N SER A 101 -21.13 -0.56 -9.31
CA SER A 101 -21.41 -1.87 -9.86
C SER A 101 -20.20 -2.44 -10.61
N LYS A 102 -19.63 -1.66 -11.56
CA LYS A 102 -18.49 -2.06 -12.35
C LYS A 102 -17.20 -1.94 -11.55
N SER A 103 -16.48 -3.05 -11.38
CA SER A 103 -15.20 -3.06 -10.68
C SER A 103 -14.07 -2.42 -11.48
N VAL A 104 -13.07 -1.86 -10.80
CA VAL A 104 -11.79 -1.44 -11.40
C VAL A 104 -11.12 -2.65 -12.06
N LYS A 105 -11.19 -3.83 -11.44
CA LYS A 105 -10.68 -5.08 -12.02
C LYS A 105 -11.23 -5.32 -13.42
N THR A 106 -12.52 -5.13 -13.67
CA THR A 106 -13.07 -5.33 -15.02
C THR A 106 -12.59 -4.28 -16.03
N SER A 107 -12.20 -3.10 -15.57
CA SER A 107 -11.55 -2.09 -16.42
C SER A 107 -10.12 -2.49 -16.83
N LEU A 108 -9.46 -3.35 -16.05
CA LEU A 108 -8.15 -3.94 -16.38
C LEU A 108 -8.25 -5.09 -17.38
N MET A 109 -9.42 -5.72 -17.54
CA MET A 109 -9.61 -6.88 -18.45
C MET A 109 -9.64 -6.48 -19.93
N ARG A 110 -8.63 -5.71 -20.33
CA ARG A 110 -8.42 -5.23 -21.71
C ARG A 110 -7.51 -6.19 -22.46
N SER A 111 -7.75 -6.34 -23.75
CA SER A 111 -6.94 -7.20 -24.62
C SER A 111 -5.46 -6.76 -24.63
N GLU A 112 -5.21 -5.47 -24.53
CA GLU A 112 -3.85 -4.87 -24.51
C GLU A 112 -3.03 -5.27 -23.30
N LEU A 113 -3.68 -5.60 -22.15
CA LEU A 113 -3.00 -6.08 -20.95
C LEU A 113 -2.90 -7.60 -20.90
N PHE A 114 -4.00 -8.29 -21.17
CA PHE A 114 -4.10 -9.73 -20.94
C PHE A 114 -4.12 -10.58 -22.21
N ASN A 115 -3.85 -9.97 -23.37
CA ASN A 115 -3.74 -10.68 -24.66
C ASN A 115 -4.92 -11.67 -24.89
N GLY A 116 -6.15 -11.18 -24.61
CA GLY A 116 -7.38 -11.95 -24.77
C GLY A 116 -7.65 -12.99 -23.68
N ASN A 117 -6.79 -13.14 -22.66
CA ASN A 117 -7.07 -14.04 -21.54
C ASN A 117 -8.23 -13.47 -20.69
N ALA A 118 -9.42 -14.10 -20.81
CA ALA A 118 -10.62 -13.75 -20.05
C ALA A 118 -10.87 -14.68 -18.85
N ASP A 119 -10.14 -15.81 -18.74
CA ASP A 119 -10.27 -16.79 -17.64
C ASP A 119 -9.43 -16.35 -16.43
N ILE A 120 -9.76 -15.17 -15.85
CA ILE A 120 -9.10 -14.60 -14.69
C ILE A 120 -10.15 -14.27 -13.62
N GLU A 121 -10.15 -15.03 -12.53
CA GLU A 121 -11.05 -14.83 -11.39
C GLU A 121 -10.73 -13.53 -10.61
N GLY A 122 -11.63 -13.10 -9.73
CA GLY A 122 -11.46 -11.96 -8.84
C GLY A 122 -12.31 -10.74 -9.21
N VAL A 123 -12.47 -9.84 -8.23
CA VAL A 123 -13.24 -8.59 -8.30
C VAL A 123 -12.53 -7.49 -7.51
N ASP A 124 -13.23 -6.41 -7.15
CA ASP A 124 -12.68 -5.40 -6.21
C ASP A 124 -13.00 -5.78 -4.76
N VAL A 125 -12.05 -5.46 -3.86
CA VAL A 125 -12.18 -5.60 -2.41
C VAL A 125 -12.14 -4.24 -1.75
N LYS A 126 -13.10 -3.98 -0.87
CA LYS A 126 -13.26 -2.69 -0.19
C LYS A 126 -13.39 -2.85 1.31
N ASN A 127 -12.53 -2.20 2.07
CA ASN A 127 -12.72 -1.71 3.42
C ASN A 127 -11.67 -0.63 3.72
N ALA A 128 -11.94 0.59 3.27
CA ALA A 128 -11.00 1.70 3.39
C ALA A 128 -9.58 1.26 2.98
N CYS A 129 -8.53 1.77 3.65
CA CYS A 129 -7.13 1.46 3.32
C CYS A 129 -6.72 -0.02 3.49
N TYR A 130 -7.58 -0.85 4.14
CA TYR A 130 -7.30 -2.27 4.36
C TYR A 130 -7.59 -3.16 3.15
N GLY A 131 -8.42 -2.72 2.21
CA GLY A 131 -8.90 -3.54 1.09
C GLY A 131 -7.78 -4.24 0.30
N GLY A 132 -6.65 -3.57 0.10
CA GLY A 132 -5.48 -4.16 -0.59
C GLY A 132 -4.85 -5.33 0.15
N THR A 133 -4.83 -5.30 1.48
CA THR A 133 -4.30 -6.42 2.29
C THR A 133 -5.25 -7.63 2.26
N GLN A 134 -6.56 -7.39 2.27
CA GLN A 134 -7.52 -8.49 2.13
C GLN A 134 -7.40 -9.14 0.74
N ALA A 135 -7.25 -8.35 -0.33
CA ALA A 135 -6.99 -8.86 -1.69
C ALA A 135 -5.69 -9.70 -1.74
N LEU A 136 -4.62 -9.27 -1.05
CA LEU A 136 -3.40 -10.06 -0.94
C LEU A 136 -3.64 -11.40 -0.25
N PHE A 137 -4.41 -11.43 0.83
CA PHE A 137 -4.74 -12.68 1.53
C PHE A 137 -5.55 -13.62 0.65
N HIS A 138 -6.53 -13.10 -0.10
CA HIS A 138 -7.29 -13.90 -1.07
C HIS A 138 -6.39 -14.50 -2.16
N ALA A 139 -5.46 -13.70 -2.72
CA ALA A 139 -4.52 -14.18 -3.73
C ALA A 139 -3.58 -15.27 -3.20
N ILE A 140 -3.07 -15.14 -1.97
CA ILE A 140 -2.23 -16.15 -1.32
C ILE A 140 -3.01 -17.44 -1.10
N ASP A 141 -4.24 -17.33 -0.59
CA ASP A 141 -5.09 -18.48 -0.31
C ASP A 141 -5.58 -19.15 -1.63
N TRP A 142 -5.84 -18.34 -2.68
CA TRP A 142 -6.16 -18.84 -4.03
C TRP A 142 -4.98 -19.63 -4.64
N ILE A 143 -3.75 -19.13 -4.56
CA ILE A 143 -2.55 -19.85 -5.02
C ILE A 143 -2.38 -21.14 -4.24
N ALA A 144 -2.53 -21.10 -2.91
CA ALA A 144 -2.37 -22.29 -2.06
C ALA A 144 -3.37 -23.39 -2.39
N SER A 145 -4.61 -23.03 -2.82
CA SER A 145 -5.65 -24.00 -3.16
C SER A 145 -5.65 -24.43 -4.63
N ASN A 146 -5.31 -23.55 -5.57
CA ASN A 146 -5.55 -23.77 -6.99
C ASN A 146 -4.29 -24.05 -7.81
N TYR A 147 -3.11 -23.62 -7.33
CA TYR A 147 -1.88 -23.71 -8.15
C TYR A 147 -1.54 -25.15 -8.58
N VAL A 148 -1.76 -26.13 -7.72
CA VAL A 148 -1.47 -27.54 -8.03
C VAL A 148 -2.26 -28.06 -9.24
N TYR A 149 -3.46 -27.51 -9.47
CA TYR A 149 -4.36 -27.88 -10.55
C TYR A 149 -4.19 -27.02 -11.80
N ARG A 150 -4.12 -25.69 -11.62
CA ARG A 150 -4.20 -24.72 -12.72
C ARG A 150 -2.84 -24.21 -13.19
N LYS A 151 -1.80 -24.30 -12.37
CA LYS A 151 -0.45 -23.73 -12.64
C LYS A 151 -0.47 -22.25 -13.04
N LYS A 152 -1.47 -21.50 -12.53
CA LYS A 152 -1.65 -20.08 -12.79
C LYS A 152 -1.18 -19.25 -11.60
N LEU A 153 -0.80 -18.01 -11.88
CA LEU A 153 -0.37 -17.02 -10.89
C LEU A 153 -1.50 -16.03 -10.58
N ALA A 154 -1.34 -15.25 -9.52
CA ALA A 154 -2.28 -14.23 -9.13
C ALA A 154 -1.65 -12.84 -9.21
N ILE A 155 -2.44 -11.82 -9.57
CA ILE A 155 -2.08 -10.41 -9.48
C ILE A 155 -2.97 -9.75 -8.43
N VAL A 156 -2.38 -8.92 -7.57
CA VAL A 156 -3.10 -8.03 -6.67
C VAL A 156 -2.74 -6.60 -7.03
N VAL A 157 -3.74 -5.75 -7.22
CA VAL A 157 -3.56 -4.32 -7.49
C VAL A 157 -4.17 -3.54 -6.33
N MET A 158 -3.40 -2.63 -5.74
CA MET A 158 -3.84 -1.66 -4.75
C MET A 158 -3.78 -0.29 -5.40
N THR A 159 -4.88 0.46 -5.42
CA THR A 159 -4.93 1.72 -6.16
C THR A 159 -5.92 2.68 -5.54
N ASP A 160 -5.48 3.90 -5.25
CA ASP A 160 -6.35 4.91 -4.65
C ASP A 160 -5.90 6.35 -4.90
N ILE A 161 -6.85 7.25 -4.74
CA ILE A 161 -6.66 8.70 -4.74
C ILE A 161 -7.21 9.25 -3.42
N ALA A 162 -6.33 9.80 -2.60
CA ALA A 162 -6.68 10.38 -1.31
C ALA A 162 -6.85 11.89 -1.44
N ASN A 163 -8.06 12.34 -1.73
CA ASN A 163 -8.42 13.74 -1.77
C ASN A 163 -9.18 14.15 -0.50
N TYR A 164 -8.96 15.38 -0.05
CA TYR A 164 -9.63 15.97 1.12
C TYR A 164 -10.10 17.38 0.81
N GLU A 165 -11.24 17.74 1.40
CA GLU A 165 -11.71 19.12 1.40
C GLU A 165 -10.64 20.08 1.95
N SER A 166 -10.73 21.37 1.62
CA SER A 166 -9.88 22.40 2.22
C SER A 166 -9.98 22.36 3.74
N GLY A 167 -8.85 22.24 4.42
CA GLY A 167 -8.79 22.12 5.89
C GLY A 167 -7.58 21.34 6.39
N ALA A 168 -7.61 20.98 7.67
CA ALA A 168 -6.47 20.41 8.38
C ALA A 168 -5.99 19.04 7.84
N ALA A 169 -6.89 18.26 7.22
CA ALA A 169 -6.55 16.95 6.67
C ALA A 169 -5.99 17.00 5.24
N ARG A 170 -6.12 18.13 4.51
CA ARG A 170 -5.76 18.25 3.10
C ARG A 170 -4.29 17.88 2.82
N CYS A 171 -3.40 18.19 3.74
CA CYS A 171 -1.97 17.87 3.62
C CYS A 171 -1.67 16.37 3.66
N THR A 172 -2.61 15.54 4.11
CA THR A 172 -2.47 14.08 4.15
C THR A 172 -2.98 13.38 2.88
N GLY A 173 -3.27 14.13 1.82
CA GLY A 173 -3.62 13.58 0.51
C GLY A 173 -2.47 12.81 -0.14
N GLY A 174 -2.77 12.26 -1.31
CA GLY A 174 -1.83 11.51 -2.13
C GLY A 174 -2.56 10.67 -3.19
N ALA A 175 -1.81 10.06 -4.08
CA ALA A 175 -2.36 9.13 -5.07
C ALA A 175 -1.29 8.15 -5.55
N GLY A 176 -1.68 6.91 -5.80
CA GLY A 176 -0.77 5.92 -6.35
C GLY A 176 -1.34 4.52 -6.37
N ALA A 177 -0.58 3.62 -6.95
CA ALA A 177 -0.94 2.22 -7.07
C ALA A 177 0.27 1.30 -6.92
N VAL A 178 0.05 0.14 -6.31
CA VAL A 178 1.03 -0.95 -6.24
C VAL A 178 0.41 -2.20 -6.87
N ALA A 179 1.18 -2.91 -7.68
CA ALA A 179 0.80 -4.23 -8.19
C ALA A 179 1.79 -5.29 -7.74
N LEU A 180 1.26 -6.44 -7.32
CA LEU A 180 2.00 -7.60 -6.84
C LEU A 180 1.71 -8.81 -7.71
N LEU A 181 2.73 -9.56 -8.11
CA LEU A 181 2.58 -10.91 -8.64
C LEU A 181 2.76 -11.92 -7.51
N ILE A 182 1.76 -12.74 -7.29
CA ILE A 182 1.74 -13.76 -6.23
C ILE A 182 1.86 -15.16 -6.86
N GLY A 183 2.68 -15.98 -6.26
CA GLY A 183 2.88 -17.35 -6.70
C GLY A 183 3.79 -18.16 -5.79
N PRO A 184 4.03 -19.44 -6.12
CA PRO A 184 4.92 -20.29 -5.36
C PRO A 184 6.39 -19.94 -5.61
N ASN A 185 7.27 -20.40 -4.70
CA ASN A 185 8.71 -20.20 -4.78
C ASN A 185 9.07 -18.72 -4.99
N ALA A 186 8.47 -17.86 -4.19
CA ALA A 186 8.68 -16.43 -4.23
C ALA A 186 9.94 -16.01 -3.45
N PRO A 187 10.65 -14.95 -3.85
CA PRO A 187 11.77 -14.41 -3.09
C PRO A 187 11.34 -13.67 -1.80
N LEU A 188 10.07 -13.28 -1.70
CA LEU A 188 9.47 -12.73 -0.48
C LEU A 188 8.27 -13.59 -0.11
N VAL A 189 8.47 -14.49 0.85
CA VAL A 189 7.53 -15.54 1.26
C VAL A 189 6.62 -15.04 2.37
N PHE A 190 5.35 -15.37 2.30
CA PHE A 190 4.35 -15.04 3.32
C PHE A 190 4.40 -16.08 4.46
N ASP A 191 4.49 -15.62 5.72
CA ASP A 191 4.48 -16.49 6.90
C ASP A 191 3.03 -16.91 7.20
N ARG A 192 2.67 -18.11 6.78
CA ARG A 192 1.30 -18.63 6.92
C ARG A 192 1.00 -18.99 8.36
N GLY A 193 -0.27 -18.78 8.78
CA GLY A 193 -0.77 -19.14 10.10
C GLY A 193 -0.58 -18.06 11.18
N THR A 194 0.27 -17.07 10.99
CA THR A 194 0.50 -15.98 11.95
C THR A 194 -0.39 -14.76 11.76
N ARG A 195 -1.24 -14.75 10.69
CA ARG A 195 -2.15 -13.62 10.44
C ARG A 195 -3.01 -13.31 11.66
N ALA A 196 -2.86 -12.11 12.22
CA ALA A 196 -3.66 -11.58 13.31
C ALA A 196 -4.61 -10.52 12.76
N THR A 197 -5.89 -10.63 13.05
CA THR A 197 -6.92 -9.73 12.53
C THR A 197 -7.73 -9.14 13.67
N TYR A 198 -8.03 -7.84 13.60
CA TYR A 198 -8.94 -7.15 14.48
C TYR A 198 -9.92 -6.31 13.66
N MET A 199 -11.22 -6.47 13.91
CA MET A 199 -12.30 -5.73 13.26
C MET A 199 -13.27 -5.20 14.31
N SER A 200 -13.84 -4.01 14.05
CA SER A 200 -14.81 -3.36 14.93
C SER A 200 -15.68 -2.37 14.14
N ASP A 201 -16.95 -2.28 14.44
CA ASP A 201 -17.84 -1.28 13.84
C ASP A 201 -17.59 0.11 14.45
N LYS A 202 -16.99 1.02 13.65
CA LYS A 202 -16.68 2.40 14.02
C LYS A 202 -16.87 3.35 12.83
N TYR A 203 -17.30 4.56 13.11
CA TYR A 203 -17.42 5.67 12.17
C TYR A 203 -16.26 6.67 12.38
N ASP A 204 -15.02 6.21 12.29
CA ASP A 204 -13.82 7.02 12.49
C ASP A 204 -13.41 7.80 11.22
N PHE A 205 -13.57 7.17 10.06
CA PHE A 205 -13.37 7.73 8.73
C PHE A 205 -14.28 6.99 7.75
N TYR A 206 -15.07 7.69 6.96
CA TYR A 206 -16.04 7.10 6.05
C TYR A 206 -16.42 8.06 4.91
N LYS A 207 -16.81 7.49 3.76
CA LYS A 207 -17.25 8.22 2.55
C LYS A 207 -18.70 7.83 2.24
N PRO A 208 -19.69 8.53 2.81
CA PRO A 208 -21.08 8.18 2.56
C PRO A 208 -21.47 8.51 1.13
N VAL A 209 -22.21 7.60 0.50
CA VAL A 209 -22.86 7.85 -0.77
C VAL A 209 -24.15 8.61 -0.48
N TYR A 210 -24.14 9.93 -0.65
CA TYR A 210 -25.30 10.79 -0.45
C TYR A 210 -25.57 11.59 -1.73
N GLY A 211 -26.73 11.37 -2.36
CA GLY A 211 -27.04 11.94 -3.67
C GLY A 211 -26.03 11.46 -4.72
N MET A 212 -25.09 12.30 -5.07
CA MET A 212 -23.92 11.95 -5.87
C MET A 212 -22.77 11.52 -4.95
N SER A 213 -21.97 10.53 -5.36
CA SER A 213 -20.80 10.08 -4.60
C SER A 213 -19.78 11.21 -4.46
N THR A 214 -19.20 11.35 -3.28
CA THR A 214 -18.08 12.26 -3.05
C THR A 214 -16.78 11.48 -2.81
N GLU A 215 -15.66 12.00 -3.29
CA GLU A 215 -14.32 11.50 -2.96
C GLU A 215 -13.88 11.93 -1.55
N TYR A 216 -14.52 12.97 -0.99
CA TYR A 216 -14.11 13.53 0.29
C TYR A 216 -14.61 12.73 1.49
N PRO A 217 -13.70 12.29 2.36
CA PRO A 217 -14.08 11.56 3.56
C PRO A 217 -14.63 12.48 4.67
N LYS A 218 -15.48 11.92 5.50
CA LYS A 218 -15.77 12.45 6.83
C LYS A 218 -14.79 11.84 7.82
N VAL A 219 -14.00 12.68 8.49
CA VAL A 219 -12.89 12.27 9.38
C VAL A 219 -13.14 12.76 10.80
N ILE A 220 -13.17 11.84 11.76
CA ILE A 220 -13.23 12.15 13.20
C ILE A 220 -11.83 11.95 13.77
N SER A 221 -10.95 12.95 13.61
CA SER A 221 -9.51 12.87 13.77
C SER A 221 -9.03 12.17 15.05
N LYS A 222 -9.62 12.47 16.22
CA LYS A 222 -9.23 11.81 17.48
C LYS A 222 -9.63 10.34 17.47
N LEU A 223 -10.86 10.04 17.07
CA LEU A 223 -11.37 8.67 17.02
C LEU A 223 -10.56 7.81 16.03
N THR A 224 -10.19 8.38 14.88
CA THR A 224 -9.36 7.67 13.88
C THR A 224 -8.02 7.22 14.46
N ILE A 225 -7.32 8.10 15.22
CA ILE A 225 -6.06 7.76 15.86
C ILE A 225 -6.27 6.71 16.96
N ASP A 226 -7.30 6.87 17.79
CA ASP A 226 -7.62 5.93 18.88
C ASP A 226 -7.96 4.55 18.32
N CYS A 227 -8.77 4.46 17.24
CA CYS A 227 -9.09 3.21 16.56
C CYS A 227 -7.85 2.55 15.96
N TYR A 228 -6.98 3.33 15.30
CA TYR A 228 -5.74 2.82 14.73
C TYR A 228 -4.82 2.23 15.81
N MET A 229 -4.61 2.92 16.93
CA MET A 229 -3.74 2.47 18.01
C MET A 229 -4.34 1.26 18.75
N THR A 230 -5.65 1.20 18.94
CA THR A 230 -6.34 0.03 19.51
C THR A 230 -6.16 -1.19 18.59
N ALA A 231 -6.37 -1.02 17.30
CA ALA A 231 -6.19 -2.09 16.31
C ALA A 231 -4.73 -2.59 16.26
N LEU A 232 -3.77 -1.69 16.40
CA LEU A 232 -2.33 -2.04 16.48
C LEU A 232 -2.05 -2.91 17.71
N ASP A 233 -2.52 -2.51 18.88
CA ASP A 233 -2.33 -3.23 20.15
C ASP A 233 -2.94 -4.65 20.06
N GLU A 234 -4.21 -4.76 19.60
CA GLU A 234 -4.91 -6.05 19.49
C GLU A 234 -4.30 -6.98 18.46
N CYS A 235 -3.96 -6.45 17.27
CA CYS A 235 -3.30 -7.24 16.24
C CYS A 235 -1.91 -7.71 16.69
N TYR A 236 -1.13 -6.88 17.40
CA TYR A 236 0.19 -7.28 17.87
C TYR A 236 0.13 -8.36 18.93
N ARG A 237 -0.75 -8.21 19.92
CA ARG A 237 -0.97 -9.24 20.94
C ARG A 237 -1.36 -10.58 20.33
N LEU A 238 -2.30 -10.58 19.39
CA LEU A 238 -2.76 -11.81 18.73
C LEU A 238 -1.68 -12.39 17.78
N PHE A 239 -0.90 -11.53 17.11
CA PHE A 239 0.23 -11.97 16.28
C PHE A 239 1.30 -12.67 17.11
N GLN A 240 1.67 -12.13 18.28
CA GLN A 240 2.62 -12.73 19.20
C GLN A 240 2.10 -14.09 19.69
N GLN A 241 0.83 -14.18 20.10
CA GLN A 241 0.22 -15.44 20.53
C GLN A 241 0.31 -16.50 19.42
N LYS A 242 -0.20 -16.22 18.23
CA LYS A 242 -0.20 -17.17 17.11
C LYS A 242 1.21 -17.59 16.67
N SER A 243 2.16 -16.64 16.70
CA SER A 243 3.54 -16.94 16.34
C SER A 243 4.20 -17.85 17.37
N SER A 244 3.98 -17.60 18.67
CA SER A 244 4.51 -18.47 19.75
C SER A 244 3.91 -19.87 19.71
N GLU A 245 2.62 -20.01 19.39
CA GLU A 245 1.97 -21.30 19.20
C GLU A 245 2.58 -22.13 18.05
N GLN A 246 3.09 -21.46 17.01
CA GLN A 246 3.70 -22.14 15.86
C GLN A 246 5.18 -22.48 16.04
N THR A 247 5.95 -21.57 16.64
CA THR A 247 7.41 -21.66 16.65
C THR A 247 7.98 -22.00 18.05
N ALA A 248 7.13 -21.99 19.08
CA ALA A 248 7.53 -22.05 20.50
C ALA A 248 8.53 -20.95 20.92
N GLU A 249 8.69 -19.89 20.10
CA GLU A 249 9.57 -18.76 20.37
C GLU A 249 8.77 -17.51 20.73
N GLU A 250 9.27 -16.74 21.67
CA GLU A 250 8.73 -15.39 21.93
C GLU A 250 9.10 -14.44 20.80
N VAL A 251 8.10 -13.70 20.32
CA VAL A 251 8.25 -12.74 19.23
C VAL A 251 8.24 -11.31 19.77
N SER A 252 9.27 -10.53 19.41
CA SER A 252 9.35 -9.09 19.64
C SER A 252 9.69 -8.36 18.34
N ILE A 253 9.45 -7.03 18.31
CA ILE A 253 9.80 -6.22 17.13
C ILE A 253 11.30 -6.24 16.83
N SER A 254 12.16 -6.48 17.82
CA SER A 254 13.61 -6.56 17.65
C SER A 254 14.06 -7.69 16.71
N LYS A 255 13.22 -8.72 16.51
CA LYS A 255 13.50 -9.86 15.62
C LYS A 255 13.22 -9.55 14.13
N PHE A 256 12.65 -8.40 13.80
CA PHE A 256 12.32 -8.04 12.43
C PHE A 256 13.36 -7.10 11.82
N HIS A 257 13.63 -7.30 10.53
CA HIS A 257 14.47 -6.40 9.75
C HIS A 257 13.80 -5.04 9.50
N ALA A 258 12.50 -5.06 9.27
CA ALA A 258 11.68 -3.87 9.12
C ALA A 258 10.31 -4.05 9.76
N VAL A 259 9.77 -2.95 10.30
CA VAL A 259 8.41 -2.85 10.83
C VAL A 259 7.66 -1.82 9.98
N LEU A 260 6.72 -2.31 9.18
CA LEU A 260 5.97 -1.54 8.21
C LEU A 260 4.53 -1.40 8.70
N CYS A 261 4.08 -0.16 8.89
CA CYS A 261 2.70 0.14 9.27
C CYS A 261 2.01 0.93 8.18
N HIS A 262 0.70 0.75 7.99
CA HIS A 262 -0.10 1.64 7.16
C HIS A 262 0.20 3.10 7.51
N CYS A 263 0.47 3.91 6.50
CA CYS A 263 1.01 5.25 6.65
C CYS A 263 0.07 6.33 6.08
N PRO A 264 -0.92 6.80 6.84
CA PRO A 264 -1.65 8.02 6.47
C PRO A 264 -0.75 9.26 6.52
N PHE A 265 0.18 9.27 7.48
CA PHE A 265 1.28 10.24 7.62
C PHE A 265 2.40 9.66 8.49
N TYR A 266 3.64 10.03 8.24
CA TYR A 266 4.80 9.33 8.81
C TYR A 266 4.89 9.39 10.33
N LYS A 267 4.45 10.49 10.98
CA LYS A 267 4.44 10.59 12.44
C LYS A 267 3.57 9.54 13.13
N LEU A 268 2.50 9.09 12.48
CA LEU A 268 1.68 8.00 13.01
C LEU A 268 2.45 6.67 13.00
N VAL A 269 3.22 6.40 11.96
CA VAL A 269 4.10 5.22 11.89
C VAL A 269 5.16 5.24 13.00
N GLN A 270 5.78 6.40 13.25
CA GLN A 270 6.72 6.55 14.37
C GLN A 270 6.05 6.23 15.71
N LYS A 271 4.84 6.77 15.95
CA LYS A 271 4.07 6.47 17.17
C LYS A 271 3.70 4.99 17.26
N SER A 272 3.35 4.35 16.13
CA SER A 272 3.05 2.92 16.08
C SER A 272 4.27 2.09 16.51
N TYR A 273 5.43 2.38 15.96
CA TYR A 273 6.66 1.71 16.35
C TYR A 273 6.98 1.91 17.84
N GLY A 274 6.92 3.17 18.32
CA GLY A 274 7.12 3.46 19.74
C GLY A 274 6.15 2.71 20.64
N ARG A 275 4.88 2.55 20.22
CA ARG A 275 3.89 1.78 20.97
C ARG A 275 4.23 0.28 21.02
N LEU A 276 4.63 -0.32 19.90
CA LEU A 276 5.07 -1.72 19.87
C LEU A 276 6.32 -1.94 20.74
N TYR A 277 7.29 -1.02 20.68
CA TYR A 277 8.47 -1.04 21.53
C TYR A 277 8.09 -0.97 23.02
N GLN A 278 7.16 -0.08 23.41
CA GLN A 278 6.65 -0.01 24.76
C GLN A 278 5.99 -1.32 25.21
N LEU A 279 5.19 -1.95 24.37
CA LEU A 279 4.53 -3.23 24.68
C LEU A 279 5.56 -4.35 24.92
N ASP A 280 6.62 -4.39 24.14
CA ASP A 280 7.69 -5.37 24.30
C ASP A 280 8.53 -5.12 25.57
N CYS A 281 8.80 -3.87 25.94
CA CYS A 281 9.41 -3.54 27.23
C CYS A 281 8.50 -3.97 28.39
N GLN A 282 7.19 -3.67 28.32
CA GLN A 282 6.21 -4.04 29.35
C GLN A 282 6.08 -5.54 29.56
N SER A 283 6.27 -6.33 28.51
CA SER A 283 6.25 -7.80 28.58
C SER A 283 7.61 -8.45 28.83
N GLY A 284 8.66 -7.65 29.01
CA GLY A 284 10.03 -8.13 29.24
C GLY A 284 10.73 -8.71 28.01
N ARG A 285 10.14 -8.59 26.80
CA ARG A 285 10.72 -9.08 25.55
C ARG A 285 11.84 -8.19 25.02
N ILE A 286 11.84 -6.93 25.40
CA ILE A 286 12.96 -5.99 25.22
C ILE A 286 13.42 -5.53 26.59
N SER A 287 14.71 -5.70 26.85
CA SER A 287 15.38 -5.32 28.11
C SER A 287 16.73 -4.68 27.78
N ASP A 288 16.68 -3.54 27.10
CA ASP A 288 17.84 -2.69 26.79
C ASP A 288 18.00 -1.56 27.82
N ALA A 289 18.95 -0.66 27.60
CA ALA A 289 19.23 0.42 28.52
C ALA A 289 18.05 1.39 28.72
N GLU A 290 17.28 1.60 27.66
CA GLU A 290 16.16 2.52 27.61
C GLU A 290 14.87 1.94 28.20
N SER A 291 14.74 0.61 28.28
CA SER A 291 13.48 -0.07 28.68
C SER A 291 13.03 0.32 30.08
N LYS A 292 13.94 0.58 31.02
CA LYS A 292 13.58 1.04 32.36
C LYS A 292 12.84 2.40 32.33
N GLU A 293 13.35 3.35 31.56
CA GLU A 293 12.72 4.66 31.42
C GLU A 293 11.38 4.54 30.66
N VAL A 294 11.29 3.66 29.65
CA VAL A 294 10.04 3.38 28.93
C VAL A 294 8.94 2.86 29.87
N LEU A 295 9.28 2.00 30.84
CA LEU A 295 8.33 1.46 31.82
C LEU A 295 7.79 2.53 32.80
N GLU A 296 8.54 3.60 33.03
CA GLU A 296 8.12 4.72 33.90
C GLU A 296 7.17 5.70 33.17
N LEU A 297 7.12 5.69 31.81
CA LEU A 297 6.29 6.59 31.04
C LEU A 297 4.79 6.29 31.19
N LYS A 298 4.00 7.32 31.48
CA LYS A 298 2.54 7.23 31.55
C LYS A 298 1.90 7.91 30.34
N LYS A 299 0.89 7.27 29.73
CA LYS A 299 0.13 7.84 28.60
C LYS A 299 -0.52 9.20 28.93
N THR A 300 -0.69 9.52 30.22
CA THR A 300 -1.24 10.79 30.71
C THR A 300 -0.22 11.94 30.73
N ASP A 301 1.08 11.65 30.58
CA ASP A 301 2.11 12.66 30.58
C ASP A 301 2.03 13.49 29.28
N ASN A 302 2.10 14.82 29.40
CA ASN A 302 1.97 15.74 28.25
C ASN A 302 3.05 15.51 27.17
N ASP A 303 4.23 15.03 27.57
CA ASP A 303 5.38 14.75 26.70
C ASP A 303 5.58 13.28 26.40
N PHE A 304 4.62 12.40 26.76
CA PHE A 304 4.69 10.95 26.61
C PHE A 304 5.22 10.52 25.23
N TRP A 305 4.57 10.95 24.15
CA TRP A 305 4.98 10.57 22.81
C TRP A 305 6.37 11.07 22.45
N LYS A 306 6.71 12.29 22.87
CA LYS A 306 8.03 12.88 22.59
C LYS A 306 9.14 12.05 23.24
N ARG A 307 8.99 11.72 24.54
CA ARG A 307 9.96 10.92 25.29
C ARG A 307 10.07 9.50 24.76
N LEU A 308 8.93 8.83 24.51
CA LEU A 308 8.91 7.47 23.97
C LEU A 308 9.64 7.37 22.62
N LEU A 309 9.42 8.33 21.72
CA LEU A 309 10.09 8.34 20.41
C LEU A 309 11.60 8.60 20.52
N ILE A 310 12.05 9.38 21.49
CA ILE A 310 13.48 9.59 21.76
C ILE A 310 14.11 8.27 22.23
N LEU A 311 13.47 7.57 23.17
CA LEU A 311 13.99 6.33 23.75
C LEU A 311 14.10 5.19 22.72
N CYS A 312 13.20 5.08 21.75
CA CYS A 312 13.27 4.06 20.71
C CYS A 312 13.92 4.54 19.40
N GLN A 313 14.52 5.74 19.37
CA GLN A 313 15.02 6.36 18.13
C GLN A 313 16.06 5.49 17.43
N ASN A 314 17.03 4.94 18.14
CA ASN A 314 18.11 4.14 17.54
C ASN A 314 17.60 2.90 16.81
N GLN A 315 16.60 2.22 17.37
CA GLN A 315 15.97 1.06 16.75
C GLN A 315 15.06 1.48 15.58
N MET A 316 14.31 2.57 15.75
CA MET A 316 13.43 3.12 14.73
C MET A 316 14.21 3.59 13.48
N ASP A 317 15.40 4.17 13.66
CA ASP A 317 16.28 4.57 12.55
C ASP A 317 16.75 3.40 11.70
N LYS A 318 16.78 2.19 12.26
CA LYS A 318 17.17 0.97 11.55
C LYS A 318 15.97 0.25 10.93
N GLN A 319 14.85 0.16 11.65
CA GLN A 319 13.73 -0.71 11.31
C GLN A 319 12.55 0.01 10.63
N VAL A 320 12.51 1.34 10.64
CA VAL A 320 11.39 2.14 10.12
C VAL A 320 11.87 3.24 9.18
N ALA A 321 12.75 4.13 9.64
CA ALA A 321 13.09 5.37 8.92
C ALA A 321 13.53 5.17 7.46
N PRO A 322 14.32 4.13 7.09
CA PRO A 322 14.78 3.94 5.71
C PRO A 322 13.67 3.54 4.74
N PHE A 323 12.50 3.11 5.24
CA PHE A 323 11.50 2.40 4.46
C PHE A 323 10.23 3.21 4.15
N PHE A 324 10.20 4.51 4.45
CA PHE A 324 9.04 5.39 4.25
C PHE A 324 9.28 6.56 3.29
N ASN A 325 10.32 6.48 2.46
CA ASN A 325 10.64 7.54 1.50
C ASN A 325 9.47 7.83 0.53
N PHE A 326 8.86 6.80 -0.04
CA PHE A 326 7.71 6.95 -0.94
C PHE A 326 6.52 7.62 -0.21
N ASN A 327 6.17 7.13 0.99
CA ASN A 327 5.04 7.65 1.74
C ASN A 327 5.20 9.13 2.13
N ARG A 328 6.43 9.56 2.43
CA ARG A 328 6.74 10.95 2.79
C ARG A 328 6.71 11.89 1.58
N ARG A 329 6.97 11.38 0.38
CA ARG A 329 7.08 12.14 -0.86
C ARG A 329 5.85 12.01 -1.77
N ILE A 330 5.09 10.93 -1.69
CA ILE A 330 3.85 10.75 -2.48
C ILE A 330 2.63 11.14 -1.65
N GLY A 331 2.66 10.93 -0.33
CA GLY A 331 1.52 11.09 0.55
C GLY A 331 0.76 9.79 0.78
N ASN A 332 -0.50 9.90 1.25
CA ASN A 332 -1.35 8.74 1.49
C ASN A 332 -1.90 8.16 0.17
N MET A 333 -1.66 6.90 -0.06
CA MET A 333 -2.19 6.14 -1.20
C MET A 333 -3.21 5.09 -0.74
N TYR A 334 -3.82 5.30 0.42
CA TYR A 334 -4.78 4.41 1.09
C TYR A 334 -4.33 2.94 1.03
N THR A 335 -4.97 2.08 0.22
CA THR A 335 -4.65 0.64 0.12
C THR A 335 -3.23 0.35 -0.32
N ALA A 336 -2.61 1.23 -1.12
CA ALA A 336 -1.24 1.06 -1.62
C ALA A 336 -0.16 1.54 -0.63
N SER A 337 -0.51 2.35 0.39
CA SER A 337 0.47 3.00 1.28
C SER A 337 1.38 2.03 2.01
N LEU A 338 0.87 0.93 2.55
CA LEU A 338 1.68 -0.09 3.23
C LEU A 338 2.67 -0.75 2.24
N TYR A 339 2.23 -0.99 1.03
CA TYR A 339 3.03 -1.70 0.02
C TYR A 339 4.06 -0.79 -0.67
N ALA A 340 3.85 0.52 -0.68
CA ALA A 340 4.89 1.47 -1.07
C ALA A 340 6.08 1.46 -0.08
N SER A 341 5.82 1.28 1.23
CA SER A 341 6.92 1.06 2.19
C SER A 341 7.63 -0.27 1.95
N LEU A 342 6.92 -1.32 1.51
CA LEU A 342 7.54 -2.59 1.10
C LEU A 342 8.43 -2.41 -0.15
N VAL A 343 8.03 -1.60 -1.13
CA VAL A 343 8.90 -1.21 -2.27
C VAL A 343 10.16 -0.52 -1.76
N SER A 344 10.06 0.36 -0.75
CA SER A 344 11.22 0.99 -0.13
C SER A 344 12.16 -0.05 0.52
N VAL A 345 11.63 -1.05 1.23
CA VAL A 345 12.46 -2.16 1.77
C VAL A 345 13.20 -2.84 0.64
N ILE A 346 12.49 -3.26 -0.41
CA ILE A 346 13.08 -3.99 -1.55
C ILE A 346 14.16 -3.17 -2.26
N SER A 347 13.99 -1.84 -2.37
CA SER A 347 15.00 -0.96 -2.98
C SER A 347 16.32 -0.89 -2.17
N ASN A 348 16.28 -1.20 -0.87
CA ASN A 348 17.41 -1.09 0.05
C ASN A 348 18.08 -2.42 0.40
N VAL A 349 17.51 -3.59 0.02
CA VAL A 349 18.09 -4.89 0.36
C VAL A 349 19.32 -5.22 -0.51
N THR A 350 20.23 -6.03 0.06
CA THR A 350 21.34 -6.67 -0.64
C THR A 350 21.27 -8.19 -0.44
N LEU A 351 21.72 -8.98 -1.41
CA LEU A 351 21.62 -10.45 -1.31
C LEU A 351 22.45 -11.05 -0.16
N GLU A 352 23.59 -10.43 0.18
CA GLU A 352 24.55 -10.98 1.12
C GLU A 352 23.98 -11.23 2.52
N ASN A 353 23.01 -10.44 2.94
CA ASN A 353 22.50 -10.46 4.31
C ASN A 353 20.98 -10.47 4.41
N VAL A 354 20.25 -10.80 3.32
CA VAL A 354 18.78 -10.66 3.31
C VAL A 354 18.05 -11.98 3.58
N HIS A 355 18.70 -13.13 3.31
CA HIS A 355 18.07 -14.44 3.52
C HIS A 355 17.56 -14.59 4.96
N ASP A 356 16.34 -15.11 5.11
CA ASP A 356 15.60 -15.28 6.36
C ASP A 356 15.30 -14.00 7.15
N LYS A 357 15.68 -12.82 6.65
CA LYS A 357 15.22 -11.58 7.29
C LYS A 357 13.71 -11.45 7.17
N ARG A 358 13.08 -11.23 8.31
CA ARG A 358 11.62 -11.12 8.45
C ARG A 358 11.19 -9.65 8.45
N LEU A 359 10.02 -9.42 7.87
CA LEU A 359 9.32 -8.14 7.87
C LEU A 359 8.03 -8.30 8.66
N LEU A 360 7.72 -7.32 9.54
CA LEU A 360 6.43 -7.23 10.21
C LEU A 360 5.60 -6.16 9.50
N LEU A 361 4.38 -6.49 9.11
CA LEU A 361 3.47 -5.60 8.40
C LEU A 361 2.18 -5.42 9.19
N PHE A 362 1.77 -4.17 9.42
CA PHE A 362 0.48 -3.82 10.01
C PHE A 362 -0.34 -3.02 9.02
N SER A 363 -1.46 -3.58 8.60
CA SER A 363 -2.46 -2.96 7.72
C SER A 363 -3.65 -2.50 8.53
N TYR A 364 -4.15 -1.31 8.22
CA TYR A 364 -5.31 -0.71 8.87
C TYR A 364 -6.20 -0.04 7.83
N GLY A 365 -7.49 -0.21 7.97
CA GLY A 365 -8.52 0.55 7.28
C GLY A 365 -9.61 0.95 8.28
N SER A 366 -10.03 2.20 8.20
CA SER A 366 -11.12 2.71 9.03
C SER A 366 -12.41 1.92 8.84
N GLY A 367 -13.28 1.94 9.88
CA GLY A 367 -14.51 1.19 9.86
C GLY A 367 -14.73 0.15 10.98
N VAL A 368 -13.85 -0.67 11.50
CA VAL A 368 -12.41 -0.83 11.38
C VAL A 368 -12.10 -2.22 10.83
N ALA A 369 -11.12 -2.32 9.96
CA ALA A 369 -10.53 -3.60 9.58
C ALA A 369 -9.00 -3.48 9.64
N SER A 370 -8.34 -4.46 10.27
CA SER A 370 -6.88 -4.44 10.43
C SER A 370 -6.30 -5.84 10.50
N SER A 371 -5.05 -5.97 10.10
CA SER A 371 -4.30 -7.21 10.26
C SER A 371 -2.82 -6.93 10.46
N MET A 372 -2.19 -7.80 11.25
CA MET A 372 -0.74 -7.90 11.38
C MET A 372 -0.28 -9.25 10.86
N PHE A 373 0.77 -9.27 10.07
CA PHE A 373 1.32 -10.46 9.45
C PHE A 373 2.81 -10.27 9.18
N SER A 374 3.51 -11.35 8.86
CA SER A 374 4.93 -11.29 8.53
C SER A 374 5.24 -11.96 7.21
N MET A 375 6.37 -11.56 6.64
CA MET A 375 7.01 -12.15 5.47
C MET A 375 8.50 -12.30 5.74
N HIS A 376 9.15 -13.23 5.03
CA HIS A 376 10.60 -13.37 5.08
C HIS A 376 11.19 -13.47 3.68
N PHE A 377 12.45 -13.06 3.54
CA PHE A 377 13.18 -13.20 2.30
C PHE A 377 13.76 -14.62 2.16
N ASP A 378 13.51 -15.23 1.00
CA ASP A 378 14.10 -16.50 0.61
C ASP A 378 14.83 -16.34 -0.74
N VAL A 379 16.14 -16.34 -0.69
CA VAL A 379 16.99 -16.12 -1.88
C VAL A 379 17.65 -17.39 -2.42
N GLN A 380 17.30 -18.57 -1.88
CA GLN A 380 17.84 -19.84 -2.31
C GLN A 380 17.22 -20.31 -3.65
N GLY A 381 17.87 -21.24 -4.34
CA GLY A 381 17.33 -21.90 -5.54
C GLY A 381 16.92 -20.96 -6.68
N GLY A 382 17.75 -19.96 -7.02
CA GLY A 382 17.49 -18.99 -8.11
C GLY A 382 16.55 -17.83 -7.75
N ARG A 383 16.01 -17.79 -6.53
CA ARG A 383 15.13 -16.68 -6.07
C ARG A 383 15.90 -15.37 -5.80
N GLY A 384 17.22 -15.47 -5.62
CA GLY A 384 18.10 -14.31 -5.52
C GLY A 384 18.04 -13.43 -6.76
N ASP A 385 18.06 -14.00 -7.97
CA ASP A 385 17.97 -13.25 -9.23
C ASP A 385 16.60 -12.56 -9.38
N GLN A 386 15.53 -13.22 -8.92
CA GLN A 386 14.21 -12.59 -8.88
C GLN A 386 14.20 -11.38 -7.93
N LEU A 387 14.80 -11.50 -6.75
CA LEU A 387 14.91 -10.40 -5.81
C LEU A 387 15.76 -9.25 -6.36
N LEU A 388 16.86 -9.53 -7.05
CA LEU A 388 17.67 -8.50 -7.73
C LEU A 388 16.86 -7.76 -8.80
N LYS A 389 16.04 -8.48 -9.57
CA LYS A 389 15.13 -7.86 -10.54
C LYS A 389 14.08 -6.97 -9.84
N MET A 390 13.47 -7.46 -8.76
CA MET A 390 12.55 -6.65 -7.95
C MET A 390 13.25 -5.39 -7.41
N ARG A 391 14.46 -5.54 -6.86
CA ARG A 391 15.26 -4.42 -6.36
C ARG A 391 15.55 -3.39 -7.45
N LYS A 392 15.99 -3.83 -8.64
CA LYS A 392 16.25 -2.93 -9.77
C LYS A 392 15.01 -2.08 -10.09
N ILE A 393 13.84 -2.70 -10.21
CA ILE A 393 12.58 -2.02 -10.52
C ILE A 393 12.14 -1.09 -9.39
N ALA A 394 12.34 -1.49 -8.13
CA ALA A 394 12.07 -0.64 -6.96
C ALA A 394 12.99 0.59 -6.90
N VAL A 395 14.26 0.44 -7.30
CA VAL A 395 15.21 1.55 -7.45
C VAL A 395 14.78 2.49 -8.57
N GLU A 396 14.39 1.98 -9.74
CA GLU A 396 13.84 2.79 -10.84
C GLU A 396 12.59 3.58 -10.40
N ALA A 397 11.72 2.96 -9.58
CA ALA A 397 10.56 3.67 -9.02
C ALA A 397 10.98 4.78 -8.05
N ARG A 398 12.03 4.57 -7.25
CA ARG A 398 12.59 5.59 -6.35
C ARG A 398 13.18 6.76 -7.14
N ASP A 399 13.94 6.47 -8.18
CA ASP A 399 14.61 7.48 -9.01
C ASP A 399 13.59 8.32 -9.78
N ARG A 400 12.46 7.75 -10.22
CA ARG A 400 11.32 8.49 -10.80
C ARG A 400 10.69 9.54 -9.87
N LEU A 401 10.87 9.46 -8.55
CA LEU A 401 10.42 10.52 -7.64
C LEU A 401 11.08 11.88 -7.93
N ASP A 402 12.30 11.87 -8.46
CA ASP A 402 13.06 13.07 -8.79
C ASP A 402 12.76 13.59 -10.20
N GLU A 403 12.04 12.81 -11.04
CA GLU A 403 11.55 13.21 -12.36
C GLU A 403 10.17 13.89 -12.33
N ARG A 404 9.58 14.02 -11.16
CA ARG A 404 8.25 14.62 -10.98
C ARG A 404 8.30 16.14 -11.16
N ILE A 405 7.14 16.69 -11.46
CA ILE A 405 6.93 18.13 -11.67
C ILE A 405 6.34 18.74 -10.40
N VAL A 406 7.04 19.73 -9.85
CA VAL A 406 6.50 20.54 -8.75
C VAL A 406 5.47 21.53 -9.30
N VAL A 407 4.34 21.64 -8.62
CA VAL A 407 3.32 22.65 -8.92
C VAL A 407 3.05 23.51 -7.67
N THR A 408 2.45 24.68 -7.87
CA THR A 408 2.04 25.56 -6.78
C THR A 408 0.80 25.00 -6.05
N PRO A 409 0.53 25.44 -4.81
CA PRO A 409 -0.71 25.08 -4.11
C PRO A 409 -1.97 25.59 -4.82
N GLU A 410 -1.87 26.68 -5.57
CA GLU A 410 -2.95 27.22 -6.43
C GLU A 410 -3.26 26.25 -7.57
N GLU A 411 -2.25 25.83 -8.36
CA GLU A 411 -2.40 24.86 -9.45
C GLU A 411 -2.95 23.52 -8.94
N TYR A 412 -2.49 23.05 -7.76
CA TYR A 412 -3.05 21.87 -7.10
C TYR A 412 -4.55 22.08 -6.77
N THR A 413 -4.93 23.26 -6.29
CA THR A 413 -6.33 23.57 -5.97
C THR A 413 -7.20 23.56 -7.23
N GLU A 414 -6.72 24.14 -8.33
CA GLU A 414 -7.39 24.10 -9.62
C GLU A 414 -7.54 22.68 -10.17
N ALA A 415 -6.51 21.82 -10.02
CA ALA A 415 -6.58 20.42 -10.41
C ALA A 415 -7.69 19.67 -9.65
N ILE A 416 -7.81 19.88 -8.34
CA ILE A 416 -8.90 19.29 -7.54
C ILE A 416 -10.28 19.80 -7.99
N GLN A 417 -10.42 21.10 -8.32
CA GLN A 417 -11.67 21.67 -8.86
C GLN A 417 -12.05 21.04 -10.21
N ARG A 418 -11.08 20.83 -11.12
CA ARG A 418 -11.34 20.12 -12.39
C ARG A 418 -11.83 18.69 -12.15
N ARG A 419 -11.29 17.98 -11.16
CA ARG A 419 -11.77 16.64 -10.77
C ARG A 419 -13.18 16.67 -10.20
N GLU A 420 -13.54 17.69 -9.43
CA GLU A 420 -14.91 17.86 -8.92
C GLU A 420 -15.90 18.03 -10.09
N VAL A 421 -15.57 18.89 -11.07
CA VAL A 421 -16.36 19.03 -12.29
C VAL A 421 -16.48 17.69 -13.05
N GLN A 422 -15.37 16.98 -13.24
CA GLN A 422 -15.36 15.66 -13.89
C GLN A 422 -16.30 14.66 -13.24
N LEU A 423 -16.43 14.68 -11.90
CA LEU A 423 -17.27 13.75 -11.15
C LEU A 423 -18.75 14.14 -11.21
N HIS A 424 -19.06 15.42 -11.45
CA HIS A 424 -20.44 15.95 -11.40
C HIS A 424 -21.09 16.11 -12.78
N ASP A 425 -20.35 16.48 -13.80
CA ASP A 425 -20.91 16.94 -15.08
C ASP A 425 -21.27 15.82 -16.07
N GLY A 426 -20.97 14.56 -15.74
CA GLY A 426 -21.27 13.42 -16.60
C GLY A 426 -20.28 13.31 -17.76
N LYS A 427 -20.68 13.77 -18.99
CA LYS A 427 -19.74 13.84 -20.14
C LYS A 427 -18.60 14.79 -19.84
N TYR A 428 -17.36 14.35 -20.06
CA TYR A 428 -16.18 15.15 -19.76
C TYR A 428 -15.01 14.80 -20.69
N LYS A 429 -14.25 15.80 -21.06
CA LYS A 429 -13.01 15.63 -21.81
C LYS A 429 -11.90 16.43 -21.16
N PRO A 430 -10.93 15.76 -20.53
CA PRO A 430 -9.78 16.41 -19.93
C PRO A 430 -9.00 17.23 -20.96
N GLU A 431 -8.45 18.34 -20.54
CA GLU A 431 -7.46 19.06 -21.35
C GLU A 431 -6.17 18.25 -21.41
N LYS A 432 -5.67 17.99 -22.62
CA LYS A 432 -4.47 17.18 -22.82
C LYS A 432 -3.22 17.94 -22.39
N ARG A 433 -2.57 17.47 -21.32
CA ARG A 433 -1.32 18.01 -20.76
C ARG A 433 -0.24 16.94 -20.78
N GLU A 434 0.28 16.64 -22.00
CA GLU A 434 1.23 15.56 -22.22
C GLU A 434 2.50 15.65 -21.35
N VAL A 435 2.92 16.85 -20.97
CA VAL A 435 4.11 17.11 -20.16
C VAL A 435 3.95 16.56 -18.73
N GLU A 436 2.71 16.49 -18.22
CA GLU A 436 2.37 16.08 -16.86
C GLU A 436 2.22 14.57 -16.69
N LEU A 437 2.42 13.78 -17.74
CA LEU A 437 2.38 12.33 -17.71
C LEU A 437 3.78 11.72 -17.85
N PHE A 438 4.01 10.59 -17.21
CA PHE A 438 5.18 9.77 -17.50
C PHE A 438 5.05 9.14 -18.91
N PRO A 439 6.16 8.88 -19.59
CA PRO A 439 6.14 8.20 -20.88
C PRO A 439 5.38 6.89 -20.84
N HIS A 440 4.58 6.61 -21.86
CA HIS A 440 3.77 5.40 -21.99
C HIS A 440 2.69 5.19 -20.92
N SER A 441 2.34 6.22 -20.16
CA SER A 441 1.25 6.12 -19.17
C SER A 441 -0.12 6.06 -19.84
N TRP A 442 -1.01 5.29 -19.20
CA TRP A 442 -2.44 5.31 -19.49
C TRP A 442 -3.08 6.52 -18.81
N TYR A 443 -3.97 7.19 -19.51
CA TYR A 443 -4.72 8.34 -19.00
C TYR A 443 -6.18 8.28 -19.44
N LEU A 444 -7.05 9.03 -18.75
CA LEU A 444 -8.44 9.21 -19.14
C LEU A 444 -8.52 10.16 -20.32
N LYS A 445 -8.95 9.65 -21.47
CA LYS A 445 -9.14 10.43 -22.68
C LYS A 445 -10.43 11.23 -22.68
N GLU A 446 -11.52 10.57 -22.26
CA GLU A 446 -12.86 11.17 -22.19
C GLU A 446 -13.82 10.33 -21.37
N ILE A 447 -14.89 10.96 -20.88
CA ILE A 447 -16.11 10.31 -20.39
C ILE A 447 -17.19 10.62 -21.44
N THR A 448 -17.80 9.58 -22.03
CA THR A 448 -18.79 9.70 -23.11
C THR A 448 -20.15 10.19 -22.61
N ASP A 449 -21.10 10.42 -23.54
CA ASP A 449 -22.48 10.75 -23.19
C ASP A 449 -23.18 9.65 -22.37
N GLU A 450 -22.76 8.37 -22.53
CA GLU A 450 -23.24 7.22 -21.75
C GLU A 450 -22.43 7.00 -20.47
N LEU A 451 -21.63 7.97 -20.05
CA LEU A 451 -20.76 7.93 -18.86
C LEU A 451 -19.67 6.85 -18.92
N GLN A 452 -19.33 6.35 -20.10
CA GLN A 452 -18.25 5.39 -20.27
C GLN A 452 -16.89 6.08 -20.23
N ARG A 453 -15.95 5.56 -19.45
CA ARG A 453 -14.58 6.08 -19.37
C ARG A 453 -13.71 5.42 -20.42
N VAL A 454 -13.12 6.23 -21.30
CA VAL A 454 -12.22 5.81 -22.36
C VAL A 454 -10.78 6.16 -21.97
N TYR A 455 -9.91 5.15 -21.98
CA TYR A 455 -8.50 5.32 -21.65
C TYR A 455 -7.64 5.14 -22.91
N GLU A 456 -6.57 5.93 -22.99
CA GLU A 456 -5.57 5.87 -24.06
C GLU A 456 -4.17 5.86 -23.46
N GLN A 457 -3.22 5.22 -24.15
CA GLN A 457 -1.83 5.22 -23.74
C GLN A 457 -1.11 6.42 -24.36
N HIS A 458 -0.38 7.18 -23.54
CA HIS A 458 0.43 8.30 -23.99
C HIS A 458 1.56 7.82 -24.91
N SER A 459 1.48 8.20 -26.19
CA SER A 459 2.53 7.90 -27.17
C SER A 459 3.57 9.03 -27.16
N PHE A 460 4.81 8.70 -26.79
CA PHE A 460 5.92 9.64 -27.00
C PHE A 460 6.14 9.80 -28.49
N LYS A 461 5.80 10.97 -29.05
CA LYS A 461 6.42 11.41 -30.29
C LYS A 461 7.84 11.84 -29.89
N SER A 462 8.87 11.03 -30.19
CA SER A 462 10.24 11.52 -30.15
C SER A 462 10.27 12.82 -30.95
N ALA A 463 10.64 13.91 -30.31
CA ALA A 463 11.02 15.11 -31.06
C ALA A 463 12.20 14.67 -31.93
N VAL A 464 11.93 14.62 -33.25
CA VAL A 464 12.93 14.40 -34.31
C VAL A 464 13.83 15.62 -34.36
#